data_a71a941042933a866d1b10fd1708e0bd
#
_entry.id   a71a941042933a866d1b10fd1708e0bd
#
_cell.length_a   1.000
_cell.length_b   1.000
_cell.length_c   1.000
_cell.angle_alpha   90.00
_cell.angle_beta   90.00
_cell.angle_gamma   90.00
#
_symmetry.space_group_name_H-M   'P 1'
#
loop_
_entity.id
_entity.type
_entity.pdbx_description
1 polymer ?
#
loop_
_entity_poly.entity_id
_entity_poly.type
_entity_poly.pdbx_seq_one_letter_code
_entity_poly.pdbx_strand_id
1 'polypeptide(L)'
;KYGKLVRYADDTIIICKNWKNAKHAMNLLRYIMGKLDLKLHPTKTKIVSMWGGKEGFDFLGMHHRRFTKTRKDGRKYGDTYQYPTRKAMKKMKQTIKKNVNQRYLLTRTEEELIKNLNPKIIGWRNYYRTERNGKWMQALDWYILCTFCRWYNKKHHQRQRLKGLRNTRQRLEQKGLQRMTA
;
A
#
# COMPACT_ATOMS: atom_id res chain seq x y z
N LYS A 1 -33.43 -0.93 -5.58
CA LYS A 1 -32.10 -1.19 -5.00
C LYS A 1 -31.07 -0.31 -5.67
N TYR A 2 -30.55 0.73 -4.96
CA TYR A 2 -29.67 1.74 -5.57
C TYR A 2 -28.21 1.28 -5.67
N GLY A 3 -27.75 0.34 -4.83
CA GLY A 3 -26.37 -0.15 -4.85
C GLY A 3 -26.14 -1.31 -3.90
N LYS A 4 -24.88 -1.78 -3.86
CA LYS A 4 -24.39 -2.78 -2.92
C LYS A 4 -23.53 -2.08 -1.85
N LEU A 5 -23.90 -2.24 -0.60
CA LEU A 5 -23.16 -1.72 0.56
C LEU A 5 -22.05 -2.68 0.94
N VAL A 6 -20.85 -2.16 1.14
CA VAL A 6 -19.70 -2.83 1.75
C VAL A 6 -19.26 -1.99 2.93
N ARG A 7 -19.23 -2.57 4.11
CA ARG A 7 -18.87 -1.89 5.37
C ARG A 7 -17.77 -2.64 6.10
N TYR A 8 -16.83 -1.91 6.63
CA TYR A 8 -15.80 -2.41 7.55
C TYR A 8 -15.64 -1.37 8.66
N ALA A 9 -16.14 -1.68 9.85
CA ALA A 9 -16.24 -0.76 10.98
C ALA A 9 -16.96 0.56 10.59
N ASP A 10 -16.26 1.68 10.62
CA ASP A 10 -16.71 3.02 10.21
C ASP A 10 -16.48 3.32 8.72
N ASP A 11 -15.58 2.58 8.05
CA ASP A 11 -15.35 2.73 6.61
C ASP A 11 -16.47 2.05 5.79
N THR A 12 -17.06 2.79 4.86
CA THR A 12 -18.21 2.31 4.07
C THR A 12 -18.06 2.68 2.60
N ILE A 13 -18.38 1.74 1.72
CA ILE A 13 -18.47 1.94 0.27
C ILE A 13 -19.86 1.51 -0.20
N ILE A 14 -20.48 2.30 -1.09
CA ILE A 14 -21.71 1.94 -1.79
C ILE A 14 -21.40 1.85 -3.29
N ILE A 15 -21.46 0.63 -3.83
CA ILE A 15 -21.19 0.38 -5.24
C ILE A 15 -22.51 0.54 -6.02
N CYS A 16 -22.57 1.52 -6.93
CA CYS A 16 -23.73 1.86 -7.71
C CYS A 16 -23.48 1.62 -9.21
N LYS A 17 -24.55 1.25 -9.96
CA LYS A 17 -24.46 1.01 -11.41
C LYS A 17 -24.25 2.29 -12.22
N ASN A 18 -24.82 3.40 -11.79
CA ASN A 18 -24.78 4.68 -12.48
C ASN A 18 -24.76 5.87 -11.50
N TRP A 19 -24.52 7.05 -12.05
CA TRP A 19 -24.42 8.30 -11.30
C TRP A 19 -25.71 8.69 -10.57
N LYS A 20 -26.87 8.44 -11.20
CA LYS A 20 -28.18 8.71 -10.60
C LYS A 20 -28.38 7.91 -9.32
N ASN A 21 -28.09 6.60 -9.37
CA ASN A 21 -28.16 5.74 -8.18
C ASN A 21 -27.15 6.14 -7.11
N ALA A 22 -25.96 6.59 -7.47
CA ALA A 22 -24.97 7.07 -6.53
C ALA A 22 -25.43 8.33 -5.78
N LYS A 23 -26.08 9.28 -6.49
CA LYS A 23 -26.69 10.45 -5.87
C LYS A 23 -27.83 10.08 -4.90
N HIS A 24 -28.73 9.17 -5.31
CA HIS A 24 -29.79 8.69 -4.42
C HIS A 24 -29.24 7.99 -3.18
N ALA A 25 -28.23 7.13 -3.34
CA ALA A 25 -27.58 6.46 -2.21
C ALA A 25 -26.91 7.47 -1.27
N MET A 26 -26.29 8.50 -1.78
CA MET A 26 -25.69 9.58 -0.97
C MET A 26 -26.74 10.35 -0.18
N ASN A 27 -27.86 10.70 -0.81
CA ASN A 27 -28.95 11.43 -0.14
C ASN A 27 -29.60 10.57 0.97
N LEU A 28 -29.84 9.28 0.68
CA LEU A 28 -30.34 8.35 1.66
C LEU A 28 -29.39 8.18 2.85
N LEU A 29 -28.08 8.08 2.56
CA LEU A 29 -27.06 7.99 3.61
C LEU A 29 -27.07 9.25 4.49
N ARG A 30 -27.14 10.44 3.90
CA ARG A 30 -27.26 11.71 4.67
C ARG A 30 -28.50 11.75 5.54
N TYR A 31 -29.65 11.31 5.01
CA TYR A 31 -30.91 11.26 5.75
C TYR A 31 -30.82 10.31 6.94
N ILE A 32 -30.30 9.09 6.74
CA ILE A 32 -30.15 8.09 7.82
C ILE A 32 -29.17 8.61 8.88
N MET A 33 -28.02 9.16 8.49
CA MET A 33 -27.06 9.70 9.44
C MET A 33 -27.61 10.88 10.23
N GLY A 34 -28.39 11.76 9.56
CA GLY A 34 -29.06 12.86 10.24
C GLY A 34 -30.08 12.41 11.29
N LYS A 35 -30.80 11.30 11.04
CA LYS A 35 -31.69 10.70 12.05
C LYS A 35 -30.98 10.11 13.26
N LEU A 36 -29.70 9.78 13.10
CA LEU A 36 -28.85 9.24 14.17
C LEU A 36 -27.96 10.31 14.83
N ASP A 37 -28.21 11.60 14.53
CA ASP A 37 -27.38 12.75 14.95
C ASP A 37 -25.89 12.61 14.57
N LEU A 38 -25.60 11.81 13.52
CA LEU A 38 -24.27 11.59 13.00
C LEU A 38 -24.01 12.49 11.78
N LYS A 39 -22.82 13.09 11.72
CA LYS A 39 -22.40 13.93 10.58
C LYS A 39 -21.44 13.18 9.68
N LEU A 40 -21.73 13.14 8.39
CA LEU A 40 -20.79 12.63 7.38
C LEU A 40 -19.59 13.59 7.25
N HIS A 41 -18.39 13.02 7.17
CA HIS A 41 -17.19 13.82 7.01
C HIS A 41 -17.17 14.49 5.63
N PRO A 42 -17.13 15.84 5.51
CA PRO A 42 -17.40 16.56 4.26
C PRO A 42 -16.38 16.25 3.15
N THR A 43 -15.10 16.07 3.48
CA THR A 43 -14.04 15.81 2.49
C THR A 43 -13.77 14.34 2.21
N LYS A 44 -14.14 13.43 3.16
CA LYS A 44 -13.93 11.98 2.98
C LYS A 44 -15.10 11.30 2.29
N THR A 45 -16.33 11.80 2.49
CA THR A 45 -17.54 11.25 1.88
C THR A 45 -17.75 11.88 0.52
N LYS A 46 -17.51 11.13 -0.55
CA LYS A 46 -17.61 11.61 -1.93
C LYS A 46 -18.10 10.53 -2.89
N ILE A 47 -18.73 10.94 -3.97
CA ILE A 47 -19.03 10.06 -5.11
C ILE A 47 -17.81 10.07 -6.04
N VAL A 48 -17.38 8.88 -6.48
CA VAL A 48 -16.24 8.70 -7.38
C VAL A 48 -16.69 7.90 -8.59
N SER A 49 -16.35 8.38 -9.79
CA SER A 49 -16.62 7.65 -11.03
C SER A 49 -15.45 6.75 -11.40
N MET A 50 -15.70 5.44 -11.45
CA MET A 50 -14.69 4.45 -11.86
C MET A 50 -14.63 4.26 -13.37
N TRP A 51 -15.62 4.75 -14.15
CA TRP A 51 -15.75 4.44 -15.57
C TRP A 51 -14.62 5.01 -16.45
N GLY A 52 -14.23 6.22 -16.23
CA GLY A 52 -13.20 6.90 -17.05
C GLY A 52 -11.75 6.51 -16.72
N GLY A 53 -11.51 5.73 -15.67
CA GLY A 53 -10.15 5.39 -15.21
C GLY A 53 -9.34 6.58 -14.72
N LYS A 54 -9.92 7.78 -14.64
CA LYS A 54 -9.27 8.99 -14.15
C LYS A 54 -9.27 9.07 -12.63
N GLU A 55 -10.35 8.59 -12.00
CA GLU A 55 -10.57 8.63 -10.56
C GLU A 55 -10.35 7.26 -9.93
N GLY A 56 -10.12 7.28 -8.63
CA GLY A 56 -10.03 6.11 -7.77
C GLY A 56 -10.40 6.47 -6.33
N PHE A 57 -10.46 5.49 -5.47
CA PHE A 57 -10.74 5.70 -4.06
C PHE A 57 -9.84 4.82 -3.19
N ASP A 58 -9.62 5.28 -1.96
CA ASP A 58 -8.87 4.55 -0.95
C ASP A 58 -9.84 3.83 -0.02
N PHE A 59 -9.59 2.54 0.23
CA PHE A 59 -10.35 1.73 1.15
C PHE A 59 -9.41 0.74 1.84
N LEU A 60 -9.46 0.68 3.16
CA LEU A 60 -8.63 -0.20 3.99
C LEU A 60 -7.13 -0.14 3.64
N GLY A 61 -6.62 1.05 3.35
CA GLY A 61 -5.20 1.23 3.00
C GLY A 61 -4.82 0.86 1.58
N MET A 62 -5.77 0.36 0.78
CA MET A 62 -5.61 0.08 -0.65
C MET A 62 -6.23 1.18 -1.49
N HIS A 63 -5.57 1.55 -2.58
CA HIS A 63 -6.13 2.42 -3.62
C HIS A 63 -6.73 1.56 -4.73
N HIS A 64 -8.01 1.79 -5.02
CA HIS A 64 -8.78 1.10 -6.05
C HIS A 64 -8.96 2.03 -7.24
N ARG A 65 -8.56 1.58 -8.43
CA ARG A 65 -8.69 2.34 -9.66
C ARG A 65 -9.01 1.43 -10.84
N ARG A 66 -9.88 1.87 -11.74
CA ARG A 66 -10.15 1.19 -13.01
C ARG A 66 -9.23 1.75 -14.09
N PHE A 67 -8.78 0.87 -14.98
CA PHE A 67 -8.02 1.22 -16.17
C PHE A 67 -8.70 0.61 -17.40
N THR A 68 -8.61 1.32 -18.50
CA THR A 68 -9.01 0.77 -19.79
C THR A 68 -7.77 0.20 -20.46
N LYS A 69 -7.83 -1.07 -20.85
CA LYS A 69 -6.80 -1.75 -21.63
C LYS A 69 -7.33 -2.08 -23.00
N THR A 70 -6.45 -2.12 -23.97
CA THR A 70 -6.76 -2.58 -25.34
C THR A 70 -6.15 -3.97 -25.52
N ARG A 71 -6.95 -4.93 -25.97
CA ARG A 71 -6.49 -6.26 -26.38
C ARG A 71 -5.72 -6.18 -27.70
N LYS A 72 -5.00 -7.24 -28.06
CA LYS A 72 -4.28 -7.33 -29.36
C LYS A 72 -5.23 -7.20 -30.55
N ASP A 73 -6.50 -7.56 -30.40
CA ASP A 73 -7.57 -7.43 -31.38
C ASP A 73 -8.20 -6.02 -31.46
N GLY A 74 -7.65 -5.04 -30.76
CA GLY A 74 -8.14 -3.66 -30.71
C GLY A 74 -9.31 -3.42 -29.74
N ARG A 75 -9.93 -4.45 -29.18
CA ARG A 75 -11.05 -4.31 -28.24
C ARG A 75 -10.61 -3.74 -26.92
N LYS A 76 -11.33 -2.72 -26.43
CA LYS A 76 -11.08 -2.11 -25.13
C LYS A 76 -11.86 -2.83 -24.04
N TYR A 77 -11.21 -3.10 -22.91
CA TYR A 77 -11.83 -3.66 -21.71
C TYR A 77 -11.39 -2.94 -20.45
N GLY A 78 -12.31 -2.86 -19.49
CA GLY A 78 -11.99 -2.27 -18.17
C GLY A 78 -11.38 -3.30 -17.25
N ASP A 79 -10.34 -2.88 -16.56
CA ASP A 79 -9.63 -3.70 -15.58
C ASP A 79 -9.46 -2.90 -14.28
N THR A 80 -9.50 -3.56 -13.13
CA THR A 80 -9.40 -2.91 -11.83
C THR A 80 -8.08 -3.26 -11.18
N TYR A 81 -7.36 -2.22 -10.71
CA TYR A 81 -6.12 -2.37 -9.97
C TYR A 81 -6.32 -1.99 -8.51
N GLN A 82 -5.67 -2.76 -7.66
CA GLN A 82 -5.56 -2.49 -6.24
C GLN A 82 -4.08 -2.40 -5.90
N TYR A 83 -3.69 -1.34 -5.22
CA TYR A 83 -2.31 -1.16 -4.77
C TYR A 83 -2.27 -0.34 -3.47
N PRO A 84 -1.20 -0.49 -2.67
CA PRO A 84 -1.08 0.23 -1.41
C PRO A 84 -1.18 1.74 -1.58
N THR A 85 -1.95 2.41 -0.73
CA THR A 85 -2.01 3.88 -0.72
C THR A 85 -0.64 4.50 -0.43
N ARG A 86 -0.45 5.75 -0.84
CA ARG A 86 0.78 6.52 -0.49
C ARG A 86 1.00 6.56 1.04
N LYS A 87 -0.08 6.64 1.82
CA LYS A 87 -0.03 6.62 3.29
C LYS A 87 0.47 5.27 3.82
N ALA A 88 -0.03 4.16 3.28
CA ALA A 88 0.42 2.81 3.63
C ALA A 88 1.90 2.60 3.30
N MET A 89 2.34 3.00 2.09
CA MET A 89 3.74 2.95 1.68
C MET A 89 4.66 3.80 2.59
N LYS A 90 4.23 5.01 2.93
CA LYS A 90 4.97 5.89 3.85
C LYS A 90 5.10 5.25 5.24
N LYS A 91 4.01 4.69 5.77
CA LYS A 91 4.00 4.00 7.07
C LYS A 91 4.97 2.81 7.07
N MET A 92 4.98 1.98 6.01
CA MET A 92 5.90 0.85 5.91
C MET A 92 7.36 1.30 5.81
N LYS A 93 7.67 2.33 5.00
CA LYS A 93 9.03 2.92 4.96
C LYS A 93 9.48 3.44 6.32
N GLN A 94 8.58 4.07 7.09
CA GLN A 94 8.88 4.51 8.46
C GLN A 94 9.13 3.33 9.39
N THR A 95 8.35 2.25 9.28
CA THR A 95 8.55 1.01 10.04
C THR A 95 9.90 0.39 9.74
N ILE A 96 10.30 0.29 8.47
CA ILE A 96 11.63 -0.20 8.06
C ILE A 96 12.72 0.67 8.67
N LYS A 97 12.62 2.01 8.54
CA LYS A 97 13.60 2.94 9.10
C LYS A 97 13.72 2.82 10.62
N LYS A 98 12.61 2.67 11.35
CA LYS A 98 12.61 2.49 12.81
C LYS A 98 13.26 1.19 13.26
N ASN A 99 13.14 0.11 12.45
CA ASN A 99 13.65 -1.21 12.82
C ASN A 99 15.08 -1.50 12.33
N VAL A 100 15.65 -0.64 11.47
CA VAL A 100 16.98 -0.87 10.88
C VAL A 100 17.90 0.32 11.09
N ASN A 101 17.47 1.55 10.82
CA ASN A 101 18.36 2.71 10.74
C ASN A 101 18.09 3.73 11.84
N GLN A 102 18.20 3.31 13.10
CA GLN A 102 18.22 4.18 14.26
C GLN A 102 19.63 4.14 14.92
N ARG A 103 20.00 5.22 15.62
CA ARG A 103 21.33 5.33 16.25
C ARG A 103 21.59 4.21 17.27
N TYR A 104 20.62 3.88 18.10
CA TYR A 104 20.73 2.81 19.10
C TYR A 104 20.82 1.40 18.50
N LEU A 105 20.46 1.21 17.22
CA LEU A 105 20.56 -0.07 16.52
C LEU A 105 21.97 -0.32 15.93
N LEU A 106 22.90 0.61 16.03
CA LEU A 106 24.26 0.43 15.53
C LEU A 106 25.05 -0.62 16.34
N THR A 107 24.63 -0.92 17.56
CA THR A 107 25.20 -2.00 18.40
C THR A 107 24.72 -3.39 17.98
N ARG A 108 23.58 -3.49 17.26
CA ARG A 108 22.97 -4.75 16.86
C ARG A 108 23.71 -5.42 15.69
N THR A 109 23.44 -6.72 15.49
CA THR A 109 23.90 -7.47 14.31
C THR A 109 22.87 -7.38 13.16
N GLU A 110 23.28 -7.74 11.94
CA GLU A 110 22.35 -7.80 10.81
C GLU A 110 21.25 -8.83 11.05
N GLU A 111 21.60 -9.98 11.63
CA GLU A 111 20.69 -11.08 11.94
C GLU A 111 19.59 -10.67 12.93
N GLU A 112 19.95 -9.93 13.97
CA GLU A 112 18.97 -9.40 14.93
C GLU A 112 18.00 -8.42 14.26
N LEU A 113 18.52 -7.53 13.39
CA LEU A 113 17.68 -6.58 12.65
C LEU A 113 16.74 -7.29 11.68
N ILE A 114 17.24 -8.31 10.98
CA ILE A 114 16.47 -9.15 10.07
C ILE A 114 15.36 -9.88 10.82
N LYS A 115 15.70 -10.52 11.94
CA LYS A 115 14.73 -11.24 12.80
C LYS A 115 13.58 -10.32 13.24
N ASN A 116 13.87 -9.07 13.61
CA ASN A 116 12.89 -8.09 14.04
C ASN A 116 12.07 -7.50 12.88
N LEU A 117 12.63 -7.43 11.66
CA LEU A 117 11.98 -6.83 10.50
C LEU A 117 11.10 -7.84 9.74
N ASN A 118 11.51 -9.11 9.64
CA ASN A 118 10.83 -10.15 8.85
C ASN A 118 9.34 -10.30 9.18
N PRO A 119 8.88 -10.36 10.46
CA PRO A 119 7.44 -10.46 10.74
C PRO A 119 6.64 -9.29 10.16
N LYS A 120 7.23 -8.08 10.13
CA LYS A 120 6.59 -6.89 9.57
C LYS A 120 6.55 -6.93 8.05
N ILE A 121 7.61 -7.45 7.39
CA ILE A 121 7.65 -7.69 5.95
C ILE A 121 6.56 -8.69 5.56
N ILE A 122 6.51 -9.84 6.23
CA ILE A 122 5.58 -10.92 5.94
C ILE A 122 4.14 -10.46 6.15
N GLY A 123 3.82 -9.86 7.31
CA GLY A 123 2.49 -9.37 7.60
C GLY A 123 2.02 -8.30 6.59
N TRP A 124 2.89 -7.35 6.24
CA TRP A 124 2.57 -6.32 5.27
C TRP A 124 2.41 -6.89 3.85
N ARG A 125 3.29 -7.79 3.44
CA ARG A 125 3.22 -8.51 2.16
C ARG A 125 1.90 -9.27 2.04
N ASN A 126 1.56 -10.09 3.04
CA ASN A 126 0.34 -10.90 3.00
C ASN A 126 -0.93 -10.06 2.89
N TYR A 127 -0.93 -8.87 3.50
CA TYR A 127 -2.07 -7.96 3.42
C TYR A 127 -2.17 -7.20 2.09
N TYR A 128 -1.04 -6.70 1.58
CA TYR A 128 -1.03 -5.77 0.45
C TYR A 128 -0.70 -6.41 -0.90
N ARG A 129 -0.19 -7.64 -0.94
CA ARG A 129 0.18 -8.29 -2.19
C ARG A 129 -1.05 -8.60 -3.03
N THR A 130 -1.02 -8.14 -4.29
CA THR A 130 -1.97 -8.49 -5.34
C THR A 130 -1.19 -8.85 -6.60
N GLU A 131 -1.81 -9.55 -7.54
CA GLU A 131 -1.15 -9.99 -8.78
C GLU A 131 -0.49 -8.86 -9.59
N ARG A 132 -0.94 -7.61 -9.38
CA ARG A 132 -0.57 -6.47 -10.23
C ARG A 132 0.14 -5.33 -9.53
N ASN A 133 0.51 -5.49 -8.28
CA ASN A 133 1.19 -4.42 -7.54
C ASN A 133 2.69 -4.66 -7.33
N GLY A 134 3.31 -5.52 -8.12
CA GLY A 134 4.72 -5.91 -8.01
C GLY A 134 5.69 -4.73 -7.94
N LYS A 135 5.45 -3.65 -8.69
CA LYS A 135 6.30 -2.45 -8.65
C LYS A 135 6.35 -1.77 -7.27
N TRP A 136 5.27 -1.79 -6.50
CA TRP A 136 5.25 -1.24 -5.11
C TRP A 136 6.02 -2.14 -4.16
N MET A 137 5.91 -3.46 -4.35
CA MET A 137 6.70 -4.44 -3.60
C MET A 137 8.19 -4.28 -3.90
N GLN A 138 8.57 -4.19 -5.17
CA GLN A 138 9.97 -3.92 -5.59
C GLN A 138 10.51 -2.61 -5.01
N ALA A 139 9.69 -1.55 -4.99
CA ALA A 139 10.08 -0.28 -4.40
C ALA A 139 10.36 -0.36 -2.89
N LEU A 140 9.66 -1.24 -2.17
CA LEU A 140 9.93 -1.50 -0.75
C LEU A 140 11.16 -2.39 -0.57
N ASP A 141 11.36 -3.43 -1.39
CA ASP A 141 12.58 -4.24 -1.37
C ASP A 141 13.82 -3.36 -1.59
N TRP A 142 13.75 -2.47 -2.58
CA TRP A 142 14.81 -1.49 -2.80
C TRP A 142 15.05 -0.59 -1.59
N TYR A 143 13.97 -0.09 -0.98
CA TYR A 143 14.06 0.77 0.20
C TYR A 143 14.68 0.03 1.39
N ILE A 144 14.36 -1.25 1.59
CA ILE A 144 14.95 -2.11 2.63
C ILE A 144 16.46 -2.20 2.41
N LEU A 145 16.90 -2.56 1.21
CA LEU A 145 18.32 -2.67 0.87
C LEU A 145 19.09 -1.36 1.11
N CYS A 146 18.54 -0.24 0.62
CA CYS A 146 19.14 1.07 0.85
C CYS A 146 19.22 1.42 2.35
N THR A 147 18.25 0.98 3.15
CA THR A 147 18.21 1.26 4.58
C THR A 147 19.25 0.44 5.32
N PHE A 148 19.42 -0.85 4.99
CA PHE A 148 20.50 -1.68 5.53
C PHE A 148 21.89 -1.19 5.10
N CYS A 149 22.07 -0.78 3.85
CA CYS A 149 23.33 -0.19 3.39
C CYS A 149 23.70 1.06 4.17
N ARG A 150 22.73 1.96 4.43
CA ARG A 150 22.96 3.16 5.26
C ARG A 150 23.31 2.82 6.70
N TRP A 151 22.64 1.82 7.27
CA TRP A 151 22.96 1.34 8.61
C TRP A 151 24.37 0.75 8.66
N TYR A 152 24.72 -0.12 7.71
CA TYR A 152 26.05 -0.73 7.62
C TYR A 152 27.16 0.32 7.50
N ASN A 153 26.98 1.29 6.60
CA ASN A 153 27.92 2.39 6.43
C ASN A 153 28.14 3.20 7.72
N LYS A 154 27.06 3.45 8.47
CA LYS A 154 27.17 4.15 9.75
C LYS A 154 27.89 3.32 10.81
N LYS A 155 27.60 2.03 10.88
CA LYS A 155 28.19 1.11 11.85
C LYS A 155 29.70 0.93 11.64
N HIS A 156 30.12 0.81 10.37
CA HIS A 156 31.51 0.50 10.01
C HIS A 156 32.31 1.71 9.51
N HIS A 157 31.77 2.92 9.64
CA HIS A 157 32.39 4.17 9.16
C HIS A 157 32.82 4.09 7.67
N GLN A 158 32.09 3.31 6.85
CA GLN A 158 32.36 3.08 5.44
C GLN A 158 31.41 3.86 4.55
N ARG A 159 31.84 4.13 3.31
CA ARG A 159 31.00 4.73 2.27
C ARG A 159 30.80 3.72 1.13
N GLN A 160 30.04 2.67 1.38
CA GLN A 160 29.64 1.79 0.28
C GLN A 160 28.74 2.55 -0.70
N ARG A 161 29.14 2.57 -1.98
CA ARG A 161 28.34 3.14 -3.06
C ARG A 161 27.20 2.19 -3.45
N LEU A 162 26.18 2.71 -4.12
CA LEU A 162 25.03 1.94 -4.62
C LEU A 162 25.44 0.75 -5.52
N LYS A 163 26.62 0.76 -6.14
CA LYS A 163 27.19 -0.38 -6.90
C LYS A 163 27.32 -1.66 -6.06
N GLY A 164 27.47 -1.56 -4.74
CA GLY A 164 27.54 -2.70 -3.81
C GLY A 164 26.20 -3.29 -3.38
N LEU A 165 25.05 -2.75 -3.83
CA LEU A 165 23.75 -3.20 -3.37
C LEU A 165 23.41 -4.64 -3.78
N ARG A 166 23.96 -5.14 -4.91
CA ARG A 166 23.78 -6.55 -5.30
C ARG A 166 24.39 -7.50 -4.28
N ASN A 167 25.63 -7.24 -3.88
CA ASN A 167 26.33 -8.02 -2.86
C ASN A 167 25.65 -7.89 -1.48
N THR A 168 25.18 -6.68 -1.15
CA THR A 168 24.38 -6.45 0.06
C THR A 168 23.10 -7.28 0.05
N ARG A 169 22.39 -7.37 -1.08
CA ARG A 169 21.20 -8.19 -1.21
C ARG A 169 21.50 -9.66 -0.93
N GLN A 170 22.47 -10.24 -1.64
CA GLN A 170 22.85 -11.66 -1.47
C GLN A 170 23.22 -11.97 -0.02
N ARG A 171 24.04 -11.13 0.61
CA ARG A 171 24.41 -11.27 2.01
C ARG A 171 23.21 -11.25 2.96
N LEU A 172 22.27 -10.31 2.79
CA LEU A 172 21.10 -10.21 3.66
C LEU A 172 20.12 -11.36 3.43
N GLU A 173 19.97 -11.83 2.19
CA GLU A 173 19.14 -12.99 1.85
C GLU A 173 19.73 -14.29 2.43
N GLN A 174 21.05 -14.48 2.38
CA GLN A 174 21.75 -15.60 3.05
C GLN A 174 21.54 -15.59 4.58
N LYS A 175 21.39 -14.40 5.16
CA LYS A 175 21.07 -14.20 6.59
C LYS A 175 19.55 -14.29 6.88
N GLY A 176 18.75 -14.68 5.91
CA GLY A 176 17.32 -14.95 6.06
C GLY A 176 16.39 -13.73 5.88
N LEU A 177 16.86 -12.63 5.28
CA LEU A 177 15.98 -11.50 4.98
C LEU A 177 14.87 -11.90 4.01
N GLN A 178 13.62 -11.67 4.42
CA GLN A 178 12.45 -11.90 3.58
C GLN A 178 12.27 -10.78 2.56
N ARG A 179 11.68 -11.12 1.39
CA ARG A 179 11.36 -10.16 0.33
C ARG A 179 9.88 -9.76 0.38
N MET A 180 9.60 -8.54 -0.05
CA MET A 180 8.22 -8.10 -0.34
C MET A 180 7.66 -8.76 -1.60
N THR A 181 8.55 -9.10 -2.55
CA THR A 181 8.21 -9.70 -3.86
C THR A 181 8.16 -11.22 -3.85
N ALA A 182 8.49 -11.86 -2.75
CA ALA A 182 8.49 -13.33 -2.65
C ALA A 182 7.09 -13.95 -2.71
#